data_95889ee3d293986f4cc7b95df8f4a482
#
_entry.id   95889ee3d293986f4cc7b95df8f4a482
#
_cell.length_a   1.000
_cell.length_b   1.000
_cell.length_c   1.000
_cell.angle_alpha   90.00
_cell.angle_beta   90.00
_cell.angle_gamma   90.00
#
_symmetry.space_group_name_H-M   'P 1'
#
loop_
_entity.id
_entity.type
_entity.pdbx_description
1 polymer ?
#
loop_
_entity_poly.entity_id
_entity_poly.type
_entity_poly.pdbx_seq_one_letter_code
_entity_poly.pdbx_strand_id
1 'polypeptide(L)'
;MHRPPPRASTRLIQTICRWGGPVVVALAFIAQGGAQEPNASQRNPVPPLVPAVPAANETNLHALPALGEETKTAWQHFAGGSNSFSQAAAPPKQVEVEDFAAKLETARHNRLSRQFAVATAGYVAILQSAAPESLQRNALIELAQTALDQNNLVRAQQIYAQGLARWPQDDGVPELILRQGLVYRQMGLNSLAIAKFYTVMTSALTIKSERFDYYQQLVLRAQNEIAGAQYDLGRWTEAADSLGRLLKLDPPPDNHSTVQCKLICCLVALGRHADACAQAQDFLNCQTNAPERPEVHFLYATSLKQIGRGADALSQVLALLEEQHSGKTRETDTLTYWQRRAGNEIANQFYQEGEPLKALDIYLILAALGSSPEWQFPVWYQLGLVYERLNQPVKALEYYGNIARREKELPATATPSLKAVVEMARWRTDFLGWRVKTEKAGLEFRSSLGDAAAAPSSPVTAPPLHSKDPTL
;
A
#
# COMPACT_ATOMS: atom_id res chain seq x y z
N MET A 1 6.75 -2.82 -24.41
CA MET A 1 7.04 -1.52 -23.76
C MET A 1 6.03 -1.35 -22.63
N HIS A 2 6.43 -1.62 -21.39
CA HIS A 2 5.57 -1.60 -20.22
C HIS A 2 5.34 -0.16 -19.75
N ARG A 3 4.06 0.24 -19.61
CA ARG A 3 3.69 1.49 -18.92
C ARG A 3 3.86 1.29 -17.41
N PRO A 4 4.46 2.22 -16.67
CA PRO A 4 4.43 2.18 -15.22
C PRO A 4 3.00 2.43 -14.71
N PRO A 5 2.61 1.84 -13.57
CA PRO A 5 1.29 2.02 -12.97
C PRO A 5 1.09 3.46 -12.46
N PRO A 6 -0.14 3.93 -12.28
CA PRO A 6 -0.42 5.27 -11.77
C PRO A 6 0.18 5.45 -10.37
N ARG A 7 0.95 6.51 -10.19
CA ARG A 7 1.81 6.79 -9.01
C ARG A 7 1.08 6.87 -7.65
N ALA A 8 -0.24 6.96 -7.60
CA ALA A 8 -1.00 7.00 -6.35
C ALA A 8 -0.88 5.70 -5.55
N SER A 9 -0.92 4.54 -6.21
CA SER A 9 -0.75 3.23 -5.56
C SER A 9 0.70 2.98 -5.13
N THR A 10 1.67 3.57 -5.85
CA THR A 10 3.10 3.38 -5.56
C THR A 10 3.55 4.10 -4.29
N ARG A 11 2.94 5.25 -3.95
CA ARG A 11 3.26 5.96 -2.69
C ARG A 11 2.67 5.25 -1.47
N LEU A 12 1.46 4.70 -1.58
CA LEU A 12 0.91 3.86 -0.52
C LEU A 12 1.78 2.61 -0.31
N ILE A 13 2.22 1.97 -1.40
CA ILE A 13 3.16 0.85 -1.37
C ILE A 13 4.51 1.26 -0.76
N GLN A 14 5.03 2.46 -1.06
CA GLN A 14 6.30 2.93 -0.47
C GLN A 14 6.18 3.30 1.01
N THR A 15 5.08 3.88 1.45
CA THR A 15 4.82 4.15 2.87
C THR A 15 4.63 2.85 3.65
N ILE A 16 3.98 1.87 3.04
CA ILE A 16 3.74 0.55 3.61
C ILE A 16 5.00 -0.34 3.54
N CYS A 17 5.85 -0.23 2.50
CA CYS A 17 7.14 -0.93 2.42
C CYS A 17 8.17 -0.45 3.45
N ARG A 18 8.06 0.77 4.02
CA ARG A 18 8.85 1.23 5.16
C ARG A 18 8.59 0.44 6.45
N TRP A 19 7.48 -0.29 6.53
CA TRP A 19 7.16 -1.17 7.66
C TRP A 19 7.79 -2.58 7.54
N GLY A 20 8.40 -2.91 6.41
CA GLY A 20 9.20 -4.14 6.25
C GLY A 20 10.57 -4.10 6.92
N GLY A 21 11.00 -2.94 7.43
CA GLY A 21 12.31 -2.76 8.08
C GLY A 21 12.53 -3.52 9.40
N PRO A 22 11.53 -3.69 10.29
CA PRO A 22 11.77 -4.36 11.58
C PRO A 22 11.94 -5.88 11.48
N VAL A 23 11.48 -6.53 10.42
CA VAL A 23 11.61 -8.00 10.29
C VAL A 23 13.07 -8.44 10.08
N VAL A 24 13.86 -7.64 9.38
CA VAL A 24 15.29 -7.91 9.15
C VAL A 24 16.11 -7.58 10.42
N VAL A 25 15.72 -6.55 11.17
CA VAL A 25 16.40 -6.17 12.43
C VAL A 25 16.07 -7.16 13.56
N ALA A 26 14.84 -7.72 13.62
CA ALA A 26 14.48 -8.74 14.61
C ALA A 26 15.27 -10.05 14.41
N LEU A 27 15.62 -10.40 13.17
CA LEU A 27 16.46 -11.56 12.89
C LEU A 27 17.94 -11.37 13.31
N ALA A 28 18.44 -10.14 13.31
CA ALA A 28 19.81 -9.83 13.75
C ALA A 28 19.94 -9.79 15.30
N PHE A 29 18.88 -9.44 16.03
CA PHE A 29 18.91 -9.37 17.50
C PHE A 29 18.82 -10.74 18.19
N ILE A 30 18.22 -11.75 17.56
CA ILE A 30 18.10 -13.09 18.14
C ILE A 30 19.44 -13.87 18.12
N ALA A 31 20.38 -13.44 17.28
CA ALA A 31 21.71 -14.08 17.20
C ALA A 31 22.67 -13.70 18.34
N GLN A 32 22.37 -12.69 19.18
CA GLN A 32 23.25 -12.21 20.26
C GLN A 32 22.69 -12.36 21.68
N GLY A 33 21.52 -12.98 21.86
CA GLY A 33 20.87 -13.13 23.17
C GLY A 33 21.28 -14.38 23.94
N GLY A 34 22.43 -14.38 24.60
CA GLY A 34 22.72 -15.22 25.74
C GLY A 34 21.86 -14.78 26.95
N ALA A 35 21.25 -15.77 27.59
CA ALA A 35 20.39 -15.70 28.77
C ALA A 35 20.59 -14.51 29.72
N GLN A 36 19.61 -13.64 29.82
CA GLN A 36 19.23 -12.92 31.03
C GLN A 36 17.72 -12.57 30.90
N GLU A 37 16.93 -13.06 31.85
CA GLU A 37 15.52 -12.69 31.98
C GLU A 37 15.41 -11.21 32.33
N PRO A 38 14.63 -10.39 31.58
CA PRO A 38 14.37 -9.02 31.98
C PRO A 38 13.16 -8.95 32.90
N ASN A 39 13.41 -8.32 34.04
CA ASN A 39 12.48 -7.93 35.06
C ASN A 39 11.25 -7.16 34.53
N ALA A 40 10.07 -7.51 35.01
CA ALA A 40 8.74 -7.09 34.49
C ALA A 40 8.34 -5.63 34.77
N SER A 41 9.27 -4.68 34.83
CA SER A 41 8.95 -3.28 35.22
C SER A 41 9.37 -2.17 34.27
N GLN A 42 9.77 -2.44 33.04
CA GLN A 42 10.07 -1.38 32.09
C GLN A 42 9.30 -1.59 30.79
N ARG A 43 8.05 -1.13 30.75
CA ARG A 43 7.35 -0.86 29.50
C ARG A 43 7.93 0.40 28.89
N ASN A 44 8.83 0.25 27.92
CA ASN A 44 9.20 1.35 27.05
C ASN A 44 7.98 1.80 26.26
N PRO A 45 7.72 3.12 26.13
CA PRO A 45 6.66 3.63 25.30
C PRO A 45 6.91 3.23 23.84
N VAL A 46 5.87 2.74 23.18
CA VAL A 46 5.84 2.46 21.75
C VAL A 46 6.27 3.74 21.03
N PRO A 47 7.31 3.72 20.16
CA PRO A 47 7.68 4.90 19.40
C PRO A 47 6.51 5.35 18.51
N PRO A 48 6.30 6.67 18.32
CA PRO A 48 5.19 7.19 17.53
C PRO A 48 5.24 6.66 16.10
N LEU A 49 4.10 6.27 15.61
CA LEU A 49 3.84 5.57 14.35
C LEU A 49 4.17 6.37 13.07
N VAL A 50 4.66 7.61 13.20
CA VAL A 50 5.02 8.47 12.05
C VAL A 50 6.24 9.30 12.43
N PRO A 51 7.37 9.25 11.69
CA PRO A 51 8.32 10.33 11.74
C PRO A 51 7.64 11.57 11.16
N ALA A 52 7.63 12.66 11.90
CA ALA A 52 7.18 13.96 11.45
C ALA A 52 7.87 14.28 10.12
N VAL A 53 7.09 14.40 9.06
CA VAL A 53 7.57 15.00 7.82
C VAL A 53 7.92 16.44 8.17
N PRO A 54 9.16 16.92 7.93
CA PRO A 54 9.48 18.31 8.18
C PRO A 54 8.50 19.16 7.36
N ALA A 55 7.86 20.13 8.02
CA ALA A 55 7.01 21.12 7.39
C ALA A 55 7.80 21.76 6.23
N ALA A 56 7.34 21.56 5.00
CA ALA A 56 7.88 22.25 3.86
C ALA A 56 7.65 23.75 4.10
N ASN A 57 8.73 24.51 4.16
CA ASN A 57 8.68 25.96 4.28
C ASN A 57 7.81 26.53 3.16
N GLU A 58 6.70 27.15 3.53
CA GLU A 58 5.71 27.77 2.63
C GLU A 58 6.24 29.00 1.86
N THR A 59 7.51 29.37 2.01
CA THR A 59 8.06 30.65 1.55
C THR A 59 8.62 30.66 0.12
N ASN A 60 8.51 29.60 -0.68
CA ASN A 60 9.04 29.58 -2.05
C ASN A 60 7.99 29.30 -3.15
N LEU A 61 6.78 29.85 -3.00
CA LEU A 61 5.69 29.73 -4.00
C LEU A 61 5.85 30.61 -5.26
N HIS A 62 6.90 31.46 -5.34
CA HIS A 62 7.07 32.45 -6.42
C HIS A 62 8.07 32.10 -7.51
N ALA A 63 8.76 30.95 -7.43
CA ALA A 63 9.71 30.54 -8.46
C ALA A 63 9.25 29.29 -9.21
N LEU A 64 8.24 29.45 -10.09
CA LEU A 64 8.00 28.46 -11.15
C LEU A 64 9.05 28.66 -12.25
N PRO A 65 9.63 27.59 -12.83
CA PRO A 65 10.63 27.72 -13.87
C PRO A 65 10.04 28.46 -15.07
N ALA A 66 10.80 29.41 -15.63
CA ALA A 66 10.43 30.19 -16.78
C ALA A 66 10.12 29.30 -18.00
N LEU A 67 9.07 29.61 -18.70
CA LEU A 67 8.67 28.95 -19.94
C LEU A 67 9.81 28.98 -20.97
N GLY A 68 10.05 27.86 -21.64
CA GLY A 68 10.98 27.82 -22.78
C GLY A 68 10.58 28.83 -23.88
N GLU A 69 11.55 29.33 -24.63
CA GLU A 69 11.36 30.39 -25.64
C GLU A 69 10.31 30.05 -26.71
N GLU A 70 10.21 28.79 -27.11
CA GLU A 70 9.20 28.31 -28.09
C GLU A 70 7.77 28.36 -27.56
N THR A 71 7.58 28.21 -26.24
CA THR A 71 6.26 28.34 -25.63
C THR A 71 5.85 29.78 -25.42
N LYS A 72 6.82 30.69 -25.19
CA LYS A 72 6.55 32.14 -25.06
C LYS A 72 5.99 32.74 -26.35
N THR A 73 6.53 32.37 -27.51
CA THR A 73 6.06 32.89 -28.81
C THR A 73 4.64 32.45 -29.15
N ALA A 74 4.29 31.17 -28.92
CA ALA A 74 2.93 30.66 -29.13
C ALA A 74 1.93 31.35 -28.18
N TRP A 75 2.34 31.71 -26.96
CA TRP A 75 1.47 32.33 -25.98
C TRP A 75 1.37 33.85 -26.11
N GLN A 76 2.41 34.52 -26.58
CA GLN A 76 2.35 35.97 -26.87
C GLN A 76 1.34 36.28 -27.97
N HIS A 77 1.21 35.41 -28.98
CA HIS A 77 0.17 35.50 -29.98
C HIS A 77 -1.24 35.24 -29.43
N PHE A 78 -1.39 34.39 -28.44
CA PHE A 78 -2.68 34.10 -27.81
C PHE A 78 -3.13 35.21 -26.83
N ALA A 79 -2.22 35.79 -26.08
CA ALA A 79 -2.50 36.86 -25.11
C ALA A 79 -2.61 38.26 -25.72
N GLY A 80 -1.98 38.49 -26.90
CA GLY A 80 -1.97 39.79 -27.59
C GLY A 80 -3.25 40.12 -28.39
N GLY A 81 -4.20 39.18 -28.50
CA GLY A 81 -5.39 39.33 -29.32
C GLY A 81 -6.57 40.13 -28.73
N SER A 82 -6.43 40.73 -27.55
CA SER A 82 -7.58 41.34 -26.87
C SER A 82 -7.80 42.85 -27.11
N ASN A 83 -7.03 43.52 -27.95
CA ASN A 83 -7.18 44.98 -28.13
C ASN A 83 -7.18 45.46 -29.59
N SER A 84 -8.00 44.89 -30.49
CA SER A 84 -8.30 45.56 -31.74
C SER A 84 -9.58 45.03 -32.42
N PHE A 85 -10.72 45.23 -31.81
CA PHE A 85 -11.99 45.13 -32.52
C PHE A 85 -12.70 46.48 -32.54
N SER A 86 -12.24 47.37 -33.43
CA SER A 86 -13.06 48.45 -33.95
C SER A 86 -12.50 48.83 -35.29
N GLN A 87 -13.07 48.24 -36.40
CA GLN A 87 -13.27 48.92 -37.66
C GLN A 87 -14.02 48.05 -38.66
N ALA A 88 -15.14 48.61 -39.08
CA ALA A 88 -15.80 48.58 -40.42
C ALA A 88 -16.16 47.22 -41.05
N ALA A 89 -17.47 47.03 -41.13
CA ALA A 89 -18.16 46.00 -41.90
C ALA A 89 -17.88 46.11 -43.39
N ALA A 90 -17.41 45.01 -44.01
CA ALA A 90 -17.53 44.70 -45.43
C ALA A 90 -18.67 43.69 -45.62
N PRO A 91 -19.38 43.65 -46.78
CA PRO A 91 -20.59 42.85 -46.98
C PRO A 91 -20.28 41.35 -46.97
N PRO A 92 -21.26 40.51 -46.61
CA PRO A 92 -21.02 39.10 -46.33
C PRO A 92 -20.73 38.34 -47.64
N LYS A 93 -19.48 37.89 -47.78
CA LYS A 93 -19.19 36.70 -48.59
C LYS A 93 -19.87 35.54 -47.89
N GLN A 94 -20.51 34.65 -48.64
CA GLN A 94 -21.06 33.39 -48.16
C GLN A 94 -19.97 32.70 -47.30
N VAL A 95 -20.16 32.76 -45.97
CA VAL A 95 -19.32 32.09 -45.04
C VAL A 95 -19.68 30.61 -45.20
N GLU A 96 -18.76 29.80 -45.75
CA GLU A 96 -18.78 28.38 -45.52
C GLU A 96 -18.88 28.24 -44.00
N VAL A 97 -19.98 27.63 -43.54
CA VAL A 97 -20.16 27.35 -42.10
C VAL A 97 -19.05 26.40 -41.72
N GLU A 98 -17.95 26.95 -41.22
CA GLU A 98 -16.84 26.12 -40.75
C GLU A 98 -17.38 25.17 -39.69
N ASP A 99 -17.31 23.88 -39.99
CA ASP A 99 -17.72 22.87 -39.04
C ASP A 99 -16.63 22.73 -37.95
N PHE A 100 -16.69 23.62 -36.94
CA PHE A 100 -15.79 23.61 -35.81
C PHE A 100 -15.93 22.33 -34.99
N ALA A 101 -17.09 21.68 -35.02
CA ALA A 101 -17.30 20.41 -34.32
C ALA A 101 -16.49 19.29 -34.99
N ALA A 102 -16.51 19.21 -36.33
CA ALA A 102 -15.68 18.25 -37.07
C ALA A 102 -14.18 18.51 -36.90
N LYS A 103 -13.76 19.78 -36.83
CA LYS A 103 -12.36 20.14 -36.53
C LYS A 103 -11.96 19.70 -35.12
N LEU A 104 -12.83 19.85 -34.12
CA LEU A 104 -12.60 19.40 -32.76
C LEU A 104 -12.44 17.87 -32.69
N GLU A 105 -13.32 17.12 -33.36
CA GLU A 105 -13.24 15.66 -33.41
C GLU A 105 -11.99 15.19 -34.17
N THR A 106 -11.57 15.86 -35.23
CA THR A 106 -10.32 15.57 -35.94
C THR A 106 -9.10 15.76 -35.00
N ALA A 107 -9.07 16.86 -34.26
CA ALA A 107 -8.00 17.12 -33.30
C ALA A 107 -8.01 16.08 -32.15
N ARG A 108 -9.20 15.65 -31.69
CA ARG A 108 -9.35 14.58 -30.69
C ARG A 108 -8.83 13.24 -31.23
N HIS A 109 -9.16 12.89 -32.49
CA HIS A 109 -8.62 11.68 -33.11
C HIS A 109 -7.10 11.72 -33.21
N ASN A 110 -6.51 12.85 -33.59
CA ASN A 110 -5.05 13.02 -33.63
C ASN A 110 -4.42 12.84 -32.24
N ARG A 111 -5.07 13.35 -31.16
CA ARG A 111 -4.60 13.12 -29.77
C ARG A 111 -4.62 11.64 -29.41
N LEU A 112 -5.71 10.94 -29.69
CA LEU A 112 -5.84 9.50 -29.42
C LEU A 112 -4.82 8.68 -30.22
N SER A 113 -4.49 9.10 -31.44
CA SER A 113 -3.42 8.52 -32.28
C SER A 113 -2.01 8.96 -31.88
N ARG A 114 -1.87 9.70 -30.75
CA ARG A 114 -0.61 10.25 -30.23
C ARG A 114 0.11 11.25 -31.15
N GLN A 115 -0.58 11.82 -32.10
CA GLN A 115 -0.07 12.91 -32.95
C GLN A 115 -0.25 14.25 -32.24
N PHE A 116 0.42 14.40 -31.09
CA PHE A 116 0.17 15.51 -30.16
C PHE A 116 0.44 16.90 -30.75
N ALA A 117 1.42 17.03 -31.63
CA ALA A 117 1.72 18.32 -32.27
C ALA A 117 0.54 18.78 -33.19
N VAL A 118 0.01 17.85 -33.97
CA VAL A 118 -1.11 18.12 -34.87
C VAL A 118 -2.39 18.41 -34.09
N ALA A 119 -2.66 17.60 -33.06
CA ALA A 119 -3.79 17.80 -32.14
C ALA A 119 -3.72 19.17 -31.45
N THR A 120 -2.55 19.55 -30.93
CA THR A 120 -2.32 20.86 -30.30
C THR A 120 -2.61 22.01 -31.27
N ALA A 121 -2.09 21.94 -32.52
CA ALA A 121 -2.33 22.95 -33.53
C ALA A 121 -3.83 23.07 -33.84
N GLY A 122 -4.54 21.94 -33.95
CA GLY A 122 -5.99 21.93 -34.20
C GLY A 122 -6.78 22.58 -33.06
N TYR A 123 -6.48 22.27 -31.81
CA TYR A 123 -7.15 22.91 -30.67
C TYR A 123 -6.84 24.40 -30.54
N VAL A 124 -5.60 24.82 -30.78
CA VAL A 124 -5.23 26.25 -30.80
C VAL A 124 -5.94 27.01 -31.91
N ALA A 125 -6.07 26.41 -33.09
CA ALA A 125 -6.82 27.04 -34.21
C ALA A 125 -8.31 27.27 -33.83
N ILE A 126 -8.97 26.32 -33.14
CA ILE A 126 -10.33 26.48 -32.64
C ILE A 126 -10.41 27.60 -31.59
N LEU A 127 -9.45 27.65 -30.64
CA LEU A 127 -9.39 28.66 -29.60
C LEU A 127 -9.19 30.09 -30.14
N GLN A 128 -8.57 30.23 -31.32
CA GLN A 128 -8.31 31.49 -31.98
C GLN A 128 -9.40 31.90 -33.02
N SER A 129 -10.31 30.97 -33.33
CA SER A 129 -11.39 31.17 -34.30
C SER A 129 -12.62 31.83 -33.67
N ALA A 130 -13.60 32.15 -34.50
CA ALA A 130 -14.93 32.62 -34.12
C ALA A 130 -15.87 31.47 -33.67
N ALA A 131 -15.35 30.33 -33.27
CA ALA A 131 -16.14 29.22 -32.79
C ALA A 131 -16.94 29.59 -31.53
N PRO A 132 -18.13 28.98 -31.30
CA PRO A 132 -18.92 29.17 -30.10
C PRO A 132 -18.07 28.92 -28.83
N GLU A 133 -18.30 29.70 -27.78
CA GLU A 133 -17.51 29.57 -26.49
C GLU A 133 -17.54 28.17 -25.90
N SER A 134 -18.67 27.45 -26.06
CA SER A 134 -18.79 26.07 -25.65
C SER A 134 -17.78 25.14 -26.34
N LEU A 135 -17.56 25.33 -27.66
CA LEU A 135 -16.58 24.56 -28.42
C LEU A 135 -15.15 25.00 -28.11
N GLN A 136 -14.91 26.30 -27.92
CA GLN A 136 -13.61 26.81 -27.49
C GLN A 136 -13.22 26.25 -26.10
N ARG A 137 -14.17 26.18 -25.14
CA ARG A 137 -13.94 25.56 -23.82
C ARG A 137 -13.62 24.07 -23.96
N ASN A 138 -14.34 23.33 -24.76
CA ASN A 138 -14.05 21.92 -25.04
C ASN A 138 -12.65 21.74 -25.64
N ALA A 139 -12.28 22.60 -26.62
CA ALA A 139 -10.94 22.60 -27.19
C ALA A 139 -9.84 22.88 -26.14
N LEU A 140 -10.08 23.80 -25.20
CA LEU A 140 -9.15 24.08 -24.10
C LEU A 140 -9.00 22.88 -23.17
N ILE A 141 -10.09 22.19 -22.82
CA ILE A 141 -10.07 20.99 -21.98
C ILE A 141 -9.26 19.89 -22.69
N GLU A 142 -9.49 19.67 -23.98
CA GLU A 142 -8.76 18.65 -24.76
C GLU A 142 -7.28 19.03 -24.96
N LEU A 143 -6.97 20.32 -25.09
CA LEU A 143 -5.60 20.80 -25.13
C LEU A 143 -4.85 20.52 -23.81
N ALA A 144 -5.51 20.77 -22.67
CA ALA A 144 -4.96 20.43 -21.35
C ALA A 144 -4.81 18.90 -21.19
N GLN A 145 -5.78 18.14 -21.69
CA GLN A 145 -5.70 16.67 -21.70
C GLN A 145 -4.52 16.17 -22.55
N THR A 146 -4.24 16.83 -23.68
CA THR A 146 -3.06 16.53 -24.51
C THR A 146 -1.75 16.73 -23.72
N ALA A 147 -1.67 17.80 -22.94
CA ALA A 147 -0.53 18.04 -22.07
C ALA A 147 -0.40 16.97 -20.96
N LEU A 148 -1.53 16.49 -20.41
CA LEU A 148 -1.55 15.38 -19.43
C LEU A 148 -1.09 14.07 -20.08
N ASP A 149 -1.53 13.78 -21.31
CA ASP A 149 -1.11 12.57 -22.04
C ASP A 149 0.41 12.57 -22.35
N GLN A 150 0.99 13.76 -22.49
CA GLN A 150 2.44 13.99 -22.59
C GLN A 150 3.15 14.00 -21.23
N ASN A 151 2.43 13.79 -20.11
CA ASN A 151 2.94 13.91 -18.73
C ASN A 151 3.48 15.31 -18.38
N ASN A 152 3.02 16.36 -19.08
CA ASN A 152 3.37 17.75 -18.81
C ASN A 152 2.32 18.41 -17.91
N LEU A 153 2.39 18.11 -16.61
CA LEU A 153 1.42 18.57 -15.61
C LEU A 153 1.42 20.10 -15.45
N VAL A 154 2.61 20.72 -15.54
CA VAL A 154 2.76 22.18 -15.41
C VAL A 154 2.01 22.89 -16.56
N ARG A 155 2.19 22.41 -17.81
CA ARG A 155 1.48 22.97 -18.97
C ARG A 155 -0.03 22.79 -18.86
N ALA A 156 -0.49 21.61 -18.42
CA ALA A 156 -1.92 21.35 -18.20
C ALA A 156 -2.52 22.33 -17.18
N GLN A 157 -1.83 22.55 -16.05
CA GLN A 157 -2.24 23.52 -15.03
C GLN A 157 -2.34 24.92 -15.58
N GLN A 158 -1.35 25.37 -16.38
CA GLN A 158 -1.34 26.70 -17.00
C GLN A 158 -2.51 26.87 -17.97
N ILE A 159 -2.83 25.85 -18.79
CA ILE A 159 -3.95 25.87 -19.72
C ILE A 159 -5.27 26.05 -18.95
N TYR A 160 -5.50 25.31 -17.86
CA TYR A 160 -6.69 25.48 -17.04
C TYR A 160 -6.74 26.88 -16.38
N ALA A 161 -5.62 27.39 -15.89
CA ALA A 161 -5.55 28.74 -15.32
C ALA A 161 -5.95 29.82 -16.36
N GLN A 162 -5.52 29.67 -17.60
CA GLN A 162 -5.90 30.58 -18.68
C GLN A 162 -7.38 30.48 -19.03
N GLY A 163 -7.95 29.28 -19.06
CA GLY A 163 -9.39 29.10 -19.24
C GLY A 163 -10.20 29.82 -18.17
N LEU A 164 -9.80 29.68 -16.91
CA LEU A 164 -10.43 30.38 -15.79
C LEU A 164 -10.31 31.92 -15.88
N ALA A 165 -9.19 32.42 -16.38
CA ALA A 165 -9.00 33.87 -16.61
C ALA A 165 -9.82 34.38 -17.80
N ARG A 166 -9.99 33.57 -18.86
CA ARG A 166 -10.71 33.93 -20.06
C ARG A 166 -12.23 33.95 -19.86
N TRP A 167 -12.77 32.97 -19.11
CA TRP A 167 -14.20 32.80 -18.89
C TRP A 167 -14.56 32.76 -17.38
N PRO A 168 -14.36 33.85 -16.64
CA PRO A 168 -14.51 33.84 -15.18
C PRO A 168 -15.96 33.64 -14.69
N GLN A 169 -16.95 33.91 -15.56
CA GLN A 169 -18.38 33.83 -15.25
C GLN A 169 -19.08 32.69 -16.01
N ASP A 170 -18.34 31.82 -16.67
CA ASP A 170 -18.90 30.71 -17.45
C ASP A 170 -19.40 29.59 -16.54
N ASP A 171 -20.50 28.95 -16.92
CA ASP A 171 -21.09 27.80 -16.22
C ASP A 171 -20.14 26.59 -16.12
N GLY A 172 -19.09 26.50 -16.94
CA GLY A 172 -18.06 25.47 -16.91
C GLY A 172 -16.91 25.75 -15.94
N VAL A 173 -16.89 26.92 -15.26
CA VAL A 173 -15.84 27.28 -14.31
C VAL A 173 -15.62 26.22 -13.21
N PRO A 174 -16.65 25.66 -12.56
CA PRO A 174 -16.47 24.63 -11.55
C PRO A 174 -15.76 23.39 -12.11
N GLU A 175 -16.05 22.98 -13.33
CA GLU A 175 -15.38 21.86 -13.99
C GLU A 175 -13.89 22.15 -14.25
N LEU A 176 -13.56 23.35 -14.74
CA LEU A 176 -12.18 23.75 -14.97
C LEU A 176 -11.37 23.79 -13.66
N ILE A 177 -11.99 24.30 -12.58
CA ILE A 177 -11.38 24.31 -11.23
C ILE A 177 -11.16 22.88 -10.74
N LEU A 178 -12.15 21.97 -10.92
CA LEU A 178 -12.02 20.57 -10.55
C LEU A 178 -10.84 19.91 -11.29
N ARG A 179 -10.76 20.10 -12.61
CA ARG A 179 -9.68 19.56 -13.45
C ARG A 179 -8.32 20.13 -13.05
N GLN A 180 -8.22 21.42 -12.74
CA GLN A 180 -7.00 22.04 -12.23
C GLN A 180 -6.60 21.43 -10.86
N GLY A 181 -7.57 21.22 -9.97
CA GLY A 181 -7.34 20.53 -8.68
C GLY A 181 -6.81 19.11 -8.86
N LEU A 182 -7.34 18.35 -9.82
CA LEU A 182 -6.83 17.01 -10.16
C LEU A 182 -5.36 17.05 -10.63
N VAL A 183 -4.98 18.05 -11.42
CA VAL A 183 -3.61 18.24 -11.86
C VAL A 183 -2.70 18.54 -10.65
N TYR A 184 -3.10 19.42 -9.74
CA TYR A 184 -2.33 19.68 -8.51
C TYR A 184 -2.15 18.41 -7.68
N ARG A 185 -3.19 17.57 -7.59
CA ARG A 185 -3.10 16.29 -6.91
C ARG A 185 -2.09 15.35 -7.57
N GLN A 186 -2.08 15.27 -8.91
CA GLN A 186 -1.09 14.49 -9.65
C GLN A 186 0.34 15.01 -9.47
N MET A 187 0.51 16.32 -9.30
CA MET A 187 1.80 16.96 -8.96
C MET A 187 2.23 16.67 -7.51
N GLY A 188 1.37 16.09 -6.68
CA GLY A 188 1.60 15.88 -5.25
C GLY A 188 1.35 17.12 -4.38
N LEU A 189 0.78 18.18 -4.94
CA LEU A 189 0.45 19.43 -4.26
C LEU A 189 -0.94 19.33 -3.62
N ASN A 190 -1.12 18.34 -2.74
CA ASN A 190 -2.42 17.97 -2.17
C ASN A 190 -3.12 19.12 -1.44
N SER A 191 -2.39 20.00 -0.73
CA SER A 191 -2.98 21.15 -0.04
C SER A 191 -3.59 22.15 -1.03
N LEU A 192 -2.93 22.42 -2.17
CA LEU A 192 -3.48 23.28 -3.22
C LEU A 192 -4.67 22.59 -3.93
N ALA A 193 -4.59 21.29 -4.15
CA ALA A 193 -5.70 20.52 -4.70
C ALA A 193 -6.95 20.62 -3.81
N ILE A 194 -6.82 20.44 -2.51
CA ILE A 194 -7.90 20.58 -1.53
C ILE A 194 -8.52 21.98 -1.61
N ALA A 195 -7.70 23.05 -1.64
CA ALA A 195 -8.21 24.41 -1.78
C ALA A 195 -9.03 24.59 -3.06
N LYS A 196 -8.58 24.05 -4.20
CA LYS A 196 -9.32 24.07 -5.45
C LYS A 196 -10.64 23.30 -5.38
N PHE A 197 -10.65 22.13 -4.76
CA PHE A 197 -11.87 21.35 -4.60
C PHE A 197 -12.90 22.04 -3.69
N TYR A 198 -12.48 22.74 -2.65
CA TYR A 198 -13.39 23.60 -1.88
C TYR A 198 -13.93 24.76 -2.74
N THR A 199 -13.11 25.34 -3.63
CA THR A 199 -13.58 26.38 -4.56
C THR A 199 -14.64 25.83 -5.53
N VAL A 200 -14.52 24.56 -5.97
CA VAL A 200 -15.58 23.89 -6.77
C VAL A 200 -16.90 23.90 -6.02
N MET A 201 -16.89 23.50 -4.75
CA MET A 201 -18.10 23.42 -3.91
C MET A 201 -18.76 24.81 -3.75
N THR A 202 -17.96 25.85 -3.50
CA THR A 202 -18.50 27.22 -3.36
C THR A 202 -18.98 27.79 -4.68
N SER A 203 -18.27 27.59 -5.79
CA SER A 203 -18.67 28.08 -7.11
C SER A 203 -19.94 27.38 -7.64
N ALA A 204 -20.10 26.09 -7.36
CA ALA A 204 -21.30 25.34 -7.74
C ALA A 204 -22.58 25.88 -7.07
N LEU A 205 -22.48 26.45 -5.87
CA LEU A 205 -23.61 27.02 -5.16
C LEU A 205 -24.15 28.35 -5.78
N THR A 206 -23.35 29.03 -6.60
CA THR A 206 -23.68 30.33 -7.21
C THR A 206 -24.37 30.20 -8.57
N ILE A 207 -24.46 29.01 -9.12
CA ILE A 207 -24.96 28.75 -10.47
C ILE A 207 -26.45 28.49 -10.51
N LYS A 208 -27.12 28.97 -11.58
CA LYS A 208 -28.55 28.85 -11.79
C LYS A 208 -28.98 27.39 -12.00
N SER A 209 -30.16 27.04 -11.51
CA SER A 209 -30.68 25.70 -11.25
C SER A 209 -30.92 24.76 -12.45
N GLU A 210 -30.74 25.19 -13.68
CA GLU A 210 -31.07 24.37 -14.88
C GLU A 210 -30.18 23.13 -15.07
N ARG A 211 -29.02 23.07 -14.35
CA ARG A 211 -28.05 21.97 -14.43
C ARG A 211 -27.73 21.40 -13.05
N PHE A 212 -28.69 21.36 -12.16
CA PHE A 212 -28.50 20.97 -10.77
C PHE A 212 -27.79 19.62 -10.63
N ASP A 213 -28.23 18.59 -11.37
CA ASP A 213 -27.63 17.24 -11.30
C ASP A 213 -26.16 17.22 -11.70
N TYR A 214 -25.78 17.99 -12.72
CA TYR A 214 -24.40 18.10 -13.15
C TYR A 214 -23.51 18.74 -12.06
N TYR A 215 -23.97 19.82 -11.45
CA TYR A 215 -23.21 20.47 -10.36
C TYR A 215 -23.16 19.62 -9.11
N GLN A 216 -24.22 18.89 -8.80
CA GLN A 216 -24.22 17.93 -7.72
C GLN A 216 -23.14 16.86 -7.92
N GLN A 217 -23.01 16.31 -9.13
CA GLN A 217 -21.95 15.37 -9.47
C GLN A 217 -20.56 15.97 -9.33
N LEU A 218 -20.35 17.24 -9.75
CA LEU A 218 -19.07 17.92 -9.55
C LEU A 218 -18.72 18.10 -8.08
N VAL A 219 -19.70 18.46 -7.25
CA VAL A 219 -19.53 18.60 -5.79
C VAL A 219 -19.19 17.28 -5.16
N LEU A 220 -19.91 16.20 -5.49
CA LEU A 220 -19.63 14.86 -5.00
C LEU A 220 -18.21 14.40 -5.39
N ARG A 221 -17.82 14.65 -6.63
CA ARG A 221 -16.47 14.34 -7.09
C ARG A 221 -15.41 15.16 -6.34
N ALA A 222 -15.65 16.45 -6.13
CA ALA A 222 -14.74 17.30 -5.35
C ALA A 222 -14.62 16.82 -3.90
N GLN A 223 -15.71 16.42 -3.25
CA GLN A 223 -15.69 15.85 -1.89
C GLN A 223 -14.89 14.55 -1.83
N ASN A 224 -15.07 13.66 -2.80
CA ASN A 224 -14.29 12.42 -2.89
C ASN A 224 -12.79 12.70 -3.09
N GLU A 225 -12.44 13.69 -3.92
CA GLU A 225 -11.05 14.09 -4.13
C GLU A 225 -10.43 14.77 -2.90
N ILE A 226 -11.21 15.56 -2.13
CA ILE A 226 -10.78 16.13 -0.84
C ILE A 226 -10.45 14.99 0.13
N ALA A 227 -11.36 14.04 0.31
CA ALA A 227 -11.15 12.91 1.20
C ALA A 227 -9.90 12.08 0.82
N GLY A 228 -9.72 11.83 -0.49
CA GLY A 228 -8.53 11.17 -0.99
C GLY A 228 -7.25 11.97 -0.77
N ALA A 229 -7.26 13.28 -0.96
CA ALA A 229 -6.10 14.13 -0.73
C ALA A 229 -5.75 14.27 0.77
N GLN A 230 -6.75 14.33 1.65
CA GLN A 230 -6.56 14.29 3.11
C GLN A 230 -5.92 12.96 3.54
N TYR A 231 -6.40 11.84 2.98
CA TYR A 231 -5.82 10.51 3.18
C TYR A 231 -4.35 10.47 2.74
N ASP A 232 -4.04 10.96 1.54
CA ASP A 232 -2.67 10.99 0.99
C ASP A 232 -1.72 11.87 1.82
N LEU A 233 -2.24 12.90 2.52
CA LEU A 233 -1.50 13.76 3.44
C LEU A 233 -1.33 13.15 4.85
N GLY A 234 -1.97 12.01 5.14
CA GLY A 234 -1.97 11.42 6.47
C GLY A 234 -2.83 12.17 7.49
N ARG A 235 -3.76 13.03 7.03
CA ARG A 235 -4.73 13.73 7.88
C ARG A 235 -5.89 12.79 8.21
N TRP A 236 -5.59 11.78 9.03
CA TRP A 236 -6.48 10.64 9.24
C TRP A 236 -7.84 11.01 9.79
N THR A 237 -7.91 11.99 10.72
CA THR A 237 -9.18 12.43 11.31
C THR A 237 -10.08 13.09 10.28
N GLU A 238 -9.55 14.09 9.54
CA GLU A 238 -10.33 14.80 8.53
C GLU A 238 -10.72 13.88 7.36
N ALA A 239 -9.81 12.96 6.98
CA ALA A 239 -10.08 11.95 5.97
C ALA A 239 -11.20 11.00 6.41
N ALA A 240 -11.15 10.49 7.65
CA ALA A 240 -12.19 9.61 8.19
C ALA A 240 -13.57 10.29 8.23
N ASP A 241 -13.61 11.55 8.66
CA ASP A 241 -14.84 12.33 8.69
C ASP A 241 -15.41 12.59 7.28
N SER A 242 -14.54 12.90 6.32
CA SER A 242 -14.93 13.13 4.92
C SER A 242 -15.41 11.84 4.26
N LEU A 243 -14.66 10.72 4.42
CA LEU A 243 -15.03 9.41 3.90
C LEU A 243 -16.33 8.88 4.54
N GLY A 244 -16.46 9.06 5.86
CA GLY A 244 -17.68 8.66 6.58
C GLY A 244 -18.93 9.43 6.15
N ARG A 245 -18.80 10.70 5.72
CA ARG A 245 -19.91 11.46 5.12
C ARG A 245 -20.26 10.94 3.73
N LEU A 246 -19.23 10.64 2.89
CA LEU A 246 -19.44 10.10 1.55
C LEU A 246 -20.20 8.77 1.57
N LEU A 247 -19.91 7.89 2.53
CA LEU A 247 -20.59 6.59 2.67
C LEU A 247 -22.06 6.69 3.09
N LYS A 248 -22.49 7.85 3.65
CA LYS A 248 -23.89 8.10 4.04
C LYS A 248 -24.73 8.71 2.93
N LEU A 249 -24.16 8.96 1.77
CA LEU A 249 -24.90 9.50 0.63
C LEU A 249 -25.81 8.46 0.00
N ASP A 250 -26.95 8.91 -0.53
CA ASP A 250 -27.89 8.12 -1.28
C ASP A 250 -28.17 8.84 -2.62
N PRO A 251 -27.80 8.27 -3.76
CA PRO A 251 -27.08 6.99 -3.95
C PRO A 251 -25.63 7.03 -3.45
N PRO A 252 -25.06 5.85 -3.10
CA PRO A 252 -23.66 5.76 -2.69
C PRO A 252 -22.73 6.11 -3.86
N PRO A 253 -21.47 6.52 -3.60
CA PRO A 253 -20.51 6.82 -4.64
C PRO A 253 -20.14 5.57 -5.45
N ASP A 254 -19.85 5.72 -6.74
CA ASP A 254 -19.45 4.61 -7.64
C ASP A 254 -18.25 3.80 -7.13
N ASN A 255 -17.36 4.44 -6.36
CA ASN A 255 -16.18 3.83 -5.76
C ASN A 255 -16.38 3.48 -4.27
N HIS A 256 -17.58 3.07 -3.88
CA HIS A 256 -17.98 2.79 -2.50
C HIS A 256 -17.00 1.86 -1.77
N SER A 257 -16.56 0.75 -2.39
CA SER A 257 -15.60 -0.18 -1.81
C SER A 257 -14.25 0.48 -1.48
N THR A 258 -13.73 1.27 -2.40
CA THR A 258 -12.47 2.01 -2.20
C THR A 258 -12.60 3.07 -1.09
N VAL A 259 -13.73 3.76 -1.02
CA VAL A 259 -14.02 4.77 0.03
C VAL A 259 -14.10 4.10 1.39
N GLN A 260 -14.81 2.98 1.50
CA GLN A 260 -14.95 2.23 2.75
C GLN A 260 -13.61 1.62 3.20
N CYS A 261 -12.83 1.05 2.28
CA CYS A 261 -11.48 0.55 2.58
C CYS A 261 -10.57 1.67 3.13
N LYS A 262 -10.56 2.85 2.51
CA LYS A 262 -9.81 4.00 3.00
C LYS A 262 -10.27 4.46 4.38
N LEU A 263 -11.57 4.43 4.66
CA LEU A 263 -12.10 4.72 6.00
C LEU A 263 -11.56 3.73 7.03
N ILE A 264 -11.56 2.43 6.73
CA ILE A 264 -11.00 1.40 7.61
C ILE A 264 -9.51 1.68 7.87
N CYS A 265 -8.72 2.01 6.82
CA CYS A 265 -7.33 2.40 6.97
C CYS A 265 -7.14 3.59 7.90
N CYS A 266 -7.97 4.65 7.76
CA CYS A 266 -7.94 5.81 8.65
C CYS A 266 -8.23 5.44 10.09
N LEU A 267 -9.26 4.62 10.35
CA LEU A 267 -9.64 4.17 11.68
C LEU A 267 -8.52 3.35 12.35
N VAL A 268 -7.87 2.49 11.60
CA VAL A 268 -6.68 1.73 12.07
C VAL A 268 -5.55 2.68 12.42
N ALA A 269 -5.25 3.65 11.56
CA ALA A 269 -4.19 4.65 11.79
C ALA A 269 -4.47 5.54 13.02
N LEU A 270 -5.74 5.80 13.31
CA LEU A 270 -6.20 6.54 14.51
C LEU A 270 -6.27 5.68 15.78
N GLY A 271 -5.98 4.37 15.69
CA GLY A 271 -6.12 3.44 16.82
C GLY A 271 -7.57 3.12 17.20
N ARG A 272 -8.56 3.50 16.38
CA ARG A 272 -10.00 3.24 16.57
C ARG A 272 -10.36 1.83 16.11
N HIS A 273 -9.69 0.83 16.72
CA HIS A 273 -9.75 -0.55 16.24
C HIS A 273 -11.16 -1.19 16.34
N ALA A 274 -11.97 -0.81 17.33
CA ALA A 274 -13.34 -1.30 17.43
C ALA A 274 -14.21 -0.84 16.26
N ASP A 275 -14.09 0.44 15.88
CA ASP A 275 -14.80 1.01 14.74
C ASP A 275 -14.28 0.43 13.41
N ALA A 276 -12.97 0.25 13.31
CA ALA A 276 -12.36 -0.41 12.16
C ALA A 276 -12.87 -1.84 11.97
N CYS A 277 -13.02 -2.61 13.06
CA CYS A 277 -13.61 -3.95 13.00
C CYS A 277 -15.05 -3.94 12.51
N ALA A 278 -15.89 -3.01 13.01
CA ALA A 278 -17.27 -2.91 12.57
C ALA A 278 -17.38 -2.58 11.07
N GLN A 279 -16.60 -1.60 10.60
CA GLN A 279 -16.56 -1.22 9.17
C GLN A 279 -15.98 -2.34 8.28
N ALA A 280 -14.96 -3.06 8.75
CA ALA A 280 -14.38 -4.17 8.00
C ALA A 280 -15.33 -5.37 7.89
N GLN A 281 -16.06 -5.68 8.97
CA GLN A 281 -17.08 -6.73 8.95
C GLN A 281 -18.21 -6.40 7.97
N ASP A 282 -18.71 -5.17 8.01
CA ASP A 282 -19.73 -4.68 7.07
C ASP A 282 -19.23 -4.76 5.62
N PHE A 283 -18.00 -4.28 5.36
CA PHE A 283 -17.36 -4.39 4.04
C PHE A 283 -17.32 -5.83 3.52
N LEU A 284 -16.82 -6.76 4.32
CA LEU A 284 -16.66 -8.16 3.91
C LEU A 284 -18.00 -8.86 3.65
N ASN A 285 -19.06 -8.44 4.34
CA ASN A 285 -20.41 -8.97 4.14
C ASN A 285 -21.08 -8.42 2.87
N CYS A 286 -20.88 -7.14 2.57
CA CYS A 286 -21.59 -6.45 1.48
C CYS A 286 -20.80 -6.45 0.17
N GLN A 287 -19.46 -6.37 0.23
CA GLN A 287 -18.58 -6.17 -0.93
C GLN A 287 -17.85 -7.47 -1.34
N THR A 288 -18.62 -8.49 -1.78
CA THR A 288 -18.10 -9.84 -2.03
C THR A 288 -17.05 -9.93 -3.14
N ASN A 289 -17.09 -9.03 -4.14
CA ASN A 289 -16.20 -9.05 -5.31
C ASN A 289 -15.26 -7.84 -5.37
N ALA A 290 -15.13 -7.07 -4.28
CA ALA A 290 -14.29 -5.88 -4.27
C ALA A 290 -12.80 -6.25 -4.30
N PRO A 291 -11.98 -5.57 -5.13
CA PRO A 291 -10.54 -5.82 -5.20
C PRO A 291 -9.79 -5.47 -3.92
N GLU A 292 -10.39 -4.69 -3.03
CA GLU A 292 -9.83 -4.31 -1.73
C GLU A 292 -10.06 -5.36 -0.62
N ARG A 293 -10.84 -6.43 -0.88
CA ARG A 293 -11.11 -7.47 0.14
C ARG A 293 -9.86 -8.03 0.82
N PRO A 294 -8.79 -8.38 0.12
CA PRO A 294 -7.57 -8.90 0.75
C PRO A 294 -6.94 -7.91 1.72
N GLU A 295 -6.93 -6.62 1.37
CA GLU A 295 -6.46 -5.55 2.25
C GLU A 295 -7.35 -5.42 3.49
N VAL A 296 -8.66 -5.47 3.32
CA VAL A 296 -9.63 -5.36 4.42
C VAL A 296 -9.51 -6.55 5.38
N HIS A 297 -9.32 -7.78 4.90
CA HIS A 297 -9.04 -8.94 5.77
C HIS A 297 -7.81 -8.70 6.65
N PHE A 298 -6.74 -8.17 6.06
CA PHE A 298 -5.51 -7.84 6.81
C PHE A 298 -5.75 -6.77 7.88
N LEU A 299 -6.42 -5.67 7.52
CA LEU A 299 -6.74 -4.57 8.44
C LEU A 299 -7.67 -5.02 9.56
N TYR A 300 -8.64 -5.89 9.23
CA TYR A 300 -9.55 -6.48 10.20
C TYR A 300 -8.81 -7.40 11.19
N ALA A 301 -7.97 -8.31 10.69
CA ALA A 301 -7.16 -9.19 11.53
C ALA A 301 -6.23 -8.39 12.47
N THR A 302 -5.57 -7.35 11.93
CA THR A 302 -4.72 -6.46 12.72
C THR A 302 -5.52 -5.75 13.82
N SER A 303 -6.71 -5.21 13.49
CA SER A 303 -7.58 -4.53 14.45
C SER A 303 -8.11 -5.47 15.53
N LEU A 304 -8.53 -6.69 15.15
CA LEU A 304 -8.97 -7.73 16.09
C LEU A 304 -7.88 -8.09 17.09
N LYS A 305 -6.63 -8.20 16.63
CA LYS A 305 -5.49 -8.43 17.52
C LYS A 305 -5.31 -7.29 18.53
N GLN A 306 -5.38 -6.04 18.07
CA GLN A 306 -5.21 -4.87 18.93
C GLN A 306 -6.28 -4.78 20.03
N ILE A 307 -7.50 -5.29 19.78
CA ILE A 307 -8.57 -5.37 20.80
C ILE A 307 -8.58 -6.70 21.59
N GLY A 308 -7.53 -7.54 21.43
CA GLY A 308 -7.37 -8.79 22.19
C GLY A 308 -8.17 -9.98 21.65
N ARG A 309 -8.81 -9.87 20.46
CA ARG A 309 -9.61 -10.95 19.83
C ARG A 309 -8.73 -11.81 18.91
N GLY A 310 -7.69 -12.44 19.47
CA GLY A 310 -6.70 -13.18 18.69
C GLY A 310 -7.24 -14.39 17.92
N ALA A 311 -8.26 -15.09 18.44
CA ALA A 311 -8.90 -16.21 17.72
C ALA A 311 -9.63 -15.74 16.45
N ASP A 312 -10.35 -14.63 16.56
CA ASP A 312 -11.05 -14.05 15.42
C ASP A 312 -10.05 -13.48 14.39
N ALA A 313 -8.96 -12.89 14.85
CA ALA A 313 -7.88 -12.44 13.99
C ALA A 313 -7.29 -13.60 13.17
N LEU A 314 -7.02 -14.75 13.83
CA LEU A 314 -6.58 -15.97 13.15
C LEU A 314 -7.57 -16.39 12.07
N SER A 315 -8.86 -16.43 12.39
CA SER A 315 -9.91 -16.80 11.42
C SER A 315 -9.91 -15.89 10.18
N GLN A 316 -9.67 -14.58 10.37
CA GLN A 316 -9.61 -13.65 9.23
C GLN A 316 -8.36 -13.86 8.37
N VAL A 317 -7.22 -14.17 8.97
CA VAL A 317 -6.01 -14.49 8.21
C VAL A 317 -6.18 -15.80 7.43
N LEU A 318 -6.75 -16.84 8.06
CA LEU A 318 -7.00 -18.11 7.40
C LEU A 318 -7.97 -17.93 6.22
N ALA A 319 -9.05 -17.17 6.39
CA ALA A 319 -9.98 -16.84 5.32
C ALA A 319 -9.29 -16.13 4.14
N LEU A 320 -8.38 -15.18 4.41
CA LEU A 320 -7.58 -14.53 3.37
C LEU A 320 -6.63 -15.51 2.66
N LEU A 321 -6.00 -16.42 3.40
CA LEU A 321 -5.07 -17.40 2.82
C LEU A 321 -5.79 -18.46 1.97
N GLU A 322 -7.06 -18.79 2.29
CA GLU A 322 -7.91 -19.70 1.55
C GLU A 322 -8.57 -19.05 0.33
N GLU A 323 -8.57 -17.72 0.24
CA GLU A 323 -9.18 -17.00 -0.89
C GLU A 323 -8.43 -17.34 -2.18
N GLN A 324 -9.19 -17.83 -3.19
CA GLN A 324 -8.63 -18.26 -4.47
C GLN A 324 -8.85 -17.20 -5.55
N HIS A 325 -7.92 -17.16 -6.49
CA HIS A 325 -8.03 -16.28 -7.64
C HIS A 325 -9.06 -16.79 -8.64
N SER A 326 -10.02 -15.94 -8.96
CA SER A 326 -10.94 -16.17 -10.08
C SER A 326 -10.72 -15.21 -11.25
N GLY A 327 -9.64 -14.44 -11.28
CA GLY A 327 -9.54 -13.25 -12.12
C GLY A 327 -8.20 -13.01 -12.83
N LYS A 328 -8.06 -11.79 -13.31
CA LYS A 328 -6.97 -11.25 -14.12
C LYS A 328 -5.63 -11.21 -13.38
N THR A 329 -4.52 -11.36 -14.07
CA THR A 329 -3.14 -11.40 -13.54
C THR A 329 -2.82 -10.32 -12.50
N ARG A 330 -3.36 -9.10 -12.63
CA ARG A 330 -3.13 -7.99 -11.70
C ARG A 330 -3.83 -8.16 -10.34
N GLU A 331 -5.01 -8.77 -10.33
CA GLU A 331 -5.74 -9.10 -9.11
C GLU A 331 -5.03 -10.21 -8.35
N THR A 332 -4.45 -11.16 -9.10
CA THR A 332 -3.61 -12.24 -8.59
C THR A 332 -2.41 -11.69 -7.81
N ASP A 333 -1.67 -10.73 -8.38
CA ASP A 333 -0.50 -10.14 -7.75
C ASP A 333 -0.87 -9.42 -6.44
N THR A 334 -2.02 -8.71 -6.43
CA THR A 334 -2.50 -8.00 -5.25
C THR A 334 -2.91 -8.94 -4.13
N LEU A 335 -3.66 -10.01 -4.43
CA LEU A 335 -4.05 -11.01 -3.45
C LEU A 335 -2.80 -11.73 -2.87
N THR A 336 -1.90 -12.19 -3.73
CA THR A 336 -0.63 -12.82 -3.31
C THR A 336 0.19 -11.91 -2.39
N TYR A 337 0.23 -10.61 -2.69
CA TYR A 337 0.90 -9.63 -1.83
C TYR A 337 0.27 -9.58 -0.43
N TRP A 338 -1.06 -9.49 -0.34
CA TRP A 338 -1.74 -9.39 0.95
C TRP A 338 -1.72 -10.70 1.72
N GLN A 339 -1.84 -11.86 1.06
CA GLN A 339 -1.70 -13.18 1.68
C GLN A 339 -0.30 -13.32 2.32
N ARG A 340 0.75 -12.98 1.57
CA ARG A 340 2.12 -13.02 2.09
C ARG A 340 2.33 -12.07 3.25
N ARG A 341 1.82 -10.85 3.14
CA ARG A 341 1.97 -9.82 4.17
C ARG A 341 1.21 -10.19 5.44
N ALA A 342 -0.08 -10.49 5.34
CA ALA A 342 -0.92 -10.86 6.46
C ALA A 342 -0.38 -12.12 7.16
N GLY A 343 -0.06 -13.16 6.37
CA GLY A 343 0.48 -14.39 6.90
C GLY A 343 1.78 -14.17 7.69
N ASN A 344 2.75 -13.47 7.12
CA ASN A 344 4.01 -13.23 7.82
C ASN A 344 3.86 -12.31 9.03
N GLU A 345 3.14 -11.20 8.91
CA GLU A 345 3.04 -10.19 9.97
C GLU A 345 2.25 -10.72 11.17
N ILE A 346 1.09 -11.32 10.94
CA ILE A 346 0.23 -11.83 12.02
C ILE A 346 0.80 -13.10 12.64
N ALA A 347 1.38 -14.02 11.84
CA ALA A 347 2.04 -15.20 12.37
C ALA A 347 3.25 -14.84 13.23
N ASN A 348 4.08 -13.86 12.81
CA ASN A 348 5.19 -13.36 13.61
C ASN A 348 4.71 -12.77 14.96
N GLN A 349 3.59 -12.02 14.94
CA GLN A 349 3.01 -11.48 16.17
C GLN A 349 2.57 -12.61 17.13
N PHE A 350 1.86 -13.63 16.64
CA PHE A 350 1.48 -14.79 17.44
C PHE A 350 2.70 -15.52 18.00
N TYR A 351 3.74 -15.69 17.18
CA TYR A 351 4.98 -16.30 17.62
C TYR A 351 5.64 -15.52 18.78
N GLN A 352 5.71 -14.18 18.66
CA GLN A 352 6.29 -13.30 19.68
C GLN A 352 5.47 -13.29 20.98
N GLU A 353 4.14 -13.33 20.89
CA GLU A 353 3.22 -13.37 22.02
C GLU A 353 3.20 -14.71 22.77
N GLY A 354 3.90 -15.73 22.25
CA GLY A 354 3.94 -17.04 22.91
C GLY A 354 2.82 -17.97 22.48
N GLU A 355 2.18 -17.70 21.34
CA GLU A 355 1.14 -18.54 20.75
C GLU A 355 1.65 -19.29 19.49
N PRO A 356 2.66 -20.18 19.62
CA PRO A 356 3.31 -20.79 18.46
C PRO A 356 2.39 -21.70 17.64
N LEU A 357 1.32 -22.26 18.22
CA LEU A 357 0.37 -23.09 17.47
C LEU A 357 -0.43 -22.25 16.47
N LYS A 358 -0.89 -21.05 16.82
CA LYS A 358 -1.57 -20.16 15.88
C LYS A 358 -0.63 -19.68 14.76
N ALA A 359 0.64 -19.42 15.10
CA ALA A 359 1.65 -19.10 14.10
C ALA A 359 1.91 -20.28 13.15
N LEU A 360 1.92 -21.52 13.69
CA LEU A 360 2.09 -22.74 12.90
C LEU A 360 1.01 -22.91 11.84
N ASP A 361 -0.26 -22.76 12.24
CA ASP A 361 -1.41 -22.91 11.32
C ASP A 361 -1.28 -21.96 10.13
N ILE A 362 -0.94 -20.69 10.38
CA ILE A 362 -0.76 -19.70 9.32
C ILE A 362 0.42 -20.07 8.41
N TYR A 363 1.58 -20.41 8.98
CA TYR A 363 2.77 -20.69 8.18
C TYR A 363 2.66 -21.97 7.35
N LEU A 364 1.92 -23.00 7.82
CA LEU A 364 1.68 -24.23 7.05
C LEU A 364 0.89 -23.92 5.78
N ILE A 365 -0.17 -23.12 5.87
CA ILE A 365 -0.97 -22.72 4.70
C ILE A 365 -0.13 -21.82 3.80
N LEU A 366 0.57 -20.83 4.39
CA LEU A 366 1.40 -19.91 3.62
C LEU A 366 2.51 -20.64 2.83
N ALA A 367 3.09 -21.70 3.39
CA ALA A 367 4.08 -22.52 2.69
C ALA A 367 3.53 -23.26 1.48
N ALA A 368 2.22 -23.58 1.48
CA ALA A 368 1.56 -24.29 0.39
C ALA A 368 1.15 -23.36 -0.77
N LEU A 369 1.03 -22.03 -0.53
CA LEU A 369 0.56 -21.07 -1.54
C LEU A 369 1.57 -20.78 -2.65
N GLY A 370 2.84 -21.05 -2.47
CA GLY A 370 3.86 -20.77 -3.47
C GLY A 370 4.98 -21.79 -3.47
N SER A 371 5.57 -22.06 -4.64
CA SER A 371 6.65 -23.05 -4.84
C SER A 371 8.03 -22.43 -5.08
N SER A 372 8.11 -21.11 -5.31
CA SER A 372 9.38 -20.44 -5.58
C SER A 372 10.26 -20.34 -4.32
N PRO A 373 11.60 -20.36 -4.45
CA PRO A 373 12.52 -20.18 -3.33
C PRO A 373 12.30 -18.88 -2.57
N GLU A 374 12.00 -17.78 -3.28
CA GLU A 374 11.72 -16.46 -2.67
C GLU A 374 10.49 -16.48 -1.77
N TRP A 375 9.52 -17.36 -2.07
CA TRP A 375 8.34 -17.55 -1.25
C TRP A 375 8.61 -18.53 -0.11
N GLN A 376 9.09 -19.75 -0.42
CA GLN A 376 9.13 -20.86 0.51
C GLN A 376 10.25 -20.74 1.56
N PHE A 377 11.44 -20.25 1.21
CA PHE A 377 12.56 -20.26 2.14
C PHE A 377 12.32 -19.41 3.38
N PRO A 378 11.81 -18.16 3.30
CA PRO A 378 11.47 -17.40 4.50
C PRO A 378 10.41 -18.10 5.36
N VAL A 379 9.39 -18.69 4.72
CA VAL A 379 8.29 -19.36 5.44
C VAL A 379 8.77 -20.64 6.10
N TRP A 380 9.57 -21.46 5.40
CA TRP A 380 10.16 -22.67 6.00
C TRP A 380 11.12 -22.35 7.14
N TYR A 381 11.87 -21.27 7.06
CA TYR A 381 12.70 -20.82 8.15
C TYR A 381 11.86 -20.47 9.39
N GLN A 382 10.74 -19.77 9.21
CA GLN A 382 9.82 -19.47 10.30
C GLN A 382 9.16 -20.73 10.87
N LEU A 383 8.76 -21.69 10.03
CA LEU A 383 8.26 -22.99 10.47
C LEU A 383 9.29 -23.72 11.33
N GLY A 384 10.55 -23.71 10.92
CA GLY A 384 11.64 -24.26 11.72
C GLY A 384 11.72 -23.64 13.11
N LEU A 385 11.68 -22.30 13.21
CA LEU A 385 11.67 -21.57 14.48
C LEU A 385 10.45 -21.91 15.35
N VAL A 386 9.26 -22.01 14.74
CA VAL A 386 8.04 -22.39 15.46
C VAL A 386 8.16 -23.81 16.03
N TYR A 387 8.66 -24.77 15.24
CA TYR A 387 8.85 -26.15 15.70
C TYR A 387 9.94 -26.26 16.78
N GLU A 388 10.99 -25.46 16.72
CA GLU A 388 11.95 -25.37 17.84
C GLU A 388 11.25 -24.93 19.14
N ARG A 389 10.41 -23.91 19.09
CA ARG A 389 9.67 -23.40 20.24
C ARG A 389 8.65 -24.41 20.80
N LEU A 390 8.09 -25.23 19.91
CA LEU A 390 7.22 -26.35 20.27
C LEU A 390 7.98 -27.59 20.78
N ASN A 391 9.30 -27.48 20.92
CA ASN A 391 10.19 -28.58 21.32
C ASN A 391 10.09 -29.83 20.40
N GLN A 392 9.94 -29.57 19.09
CA GLN A 392 9.90 -30.59 18.02
C GLN A 392 11.13 -30.45 17.09
N PRO A 393 12.36 -30.74 17.57
CA PRO A 393 13.59 -30.48 16.84
C PRO A 393 13.70 -31.28 15.52
N VAL A 394 13.11 -32.45 15.46
CA VAL A 394 13.13 -33.29 14.24
C VAL A 394 12.40 -32.59 13.10
N LYS A 395 11.21 -32.03 13.35
CA LYS A 395 10.47 -31.28 12.34
C LYS A 395 11.18 -29.96 11.99
N ALA A 396 11.76 -29.28 12.97
CA ALA A 396 12.57 -28.09 12.71
C ALA A 396 13.74 -28.38 11.74
N LEU A 397 14.48 -29.49 12.01
CA LEU A 397 15.56 -29.93 11.12
C LEU A 397 15.08 -30.26 9.71
N GLU A 398 13.87 -30.82 9.55
CA GLU A 398 13.28 -31.09 8.24
C GLU A 398 13.10 -29.80 7.43
N TYR A 399 12.49 -28.76 8.02
CA TYR A 399 12.26 -27.48 7.33
C TYR A 399 13.55 -26.73 7.02
N TYR A 400 14.51 -26.66 7.94
CA TYR A 400 15.81 -26.06 7.65
C TYR A 400 16.60 -26.86 6.62
N GLY A 401 16.54 -28.20 6.67
CA GLY A 401 17.16 -29.07 5.69
C GLY A 401 16.56 -28.94 4.29
N ASN A 402 15.24 -28.66 4.18
CA ASN A 402 14.61 -28.37 2.91
C ASN A 402 15.18 -27.12 2.24
N ILE A 403 15.46 -26.06 3.03
CA ILE A 403 16.11 -24.84 2.53
C ILE A 403 17.52 -25.16 2.02
N ALA A 404 18.32 -25.86 2.82
CA ALA A 404 19.70 -26.19 2.47
C ALA A 404 19.79 -27.08 1.21
N ARG A 405 18.89 -28.03 1.04
CA ARG A 405 18.87 -28.93 -0.14
C ARG A 405 18.52 -28.20 -1.44
N ARG A 406 17.64 -27.18 -1.35
CA ARG A 406 17.16 -26.42 -2.52
C ARG A 406 17.92 -25.11 -2.75
N GLU A 407 18.99 -24.87 -2.04
CA GLU A 407 19.81 -23.66 -2.20
C GLU A 407 20.26 -23.39 -3.64
N LYS A 408 20.56 -24.45 -4.40
CA LYS A 408 20.97 -24.33 -5.82
C LYS A 408 19.88 -23.77 -6.73
N GLU A 409 18.62 -23.74 -6.27
CA GLU A 409 17.49 -23.15 -7.00
C GLU A 409 17.43 -21.61 -6.83
N LEU A 410 18.27 -21.03 -5.96
CA LEU A 410 18.31 -19.59 -5.78
C LEU A 410 18.79 -18.90 -7.05
N PRO A 411 18.06 -17.88 -7.53
CA PRO A 411 18.52 -17.10 -8.67
C PRO A 411 19.78 -16.29 -8.31
N ALA A 412 20.65 -16.06 -9.28
CA ALA A 412 21.87 -15.25 -9.09
C ALA A 412 21.53 -13.83 -8.58
N THR A 413 20.33 -13.33 -8.91
CA THR A 413 19.79 -12.03 -8.50
C THR A 413 19.12 -12.05 -7.12
N ALA A 414 19.21 -13.17 -6.37
CA ALA A 414 18.59 -13.29 -5.04
C ALA A 414 19.04 -12.17 -4.11
N THR A 415 18.09 -11.63 -3.35
CA THR A 415 18.35 -10.55 -2.40
C THR A 415 19.31 -10.98 -1.29
N PRO A 416 20.11 -10.06 -0.72
CA PRO A 416 20.99 -10.38 0.41
C PRO A 416 20.23 -10.98 1.60
N SER A 417 19.00 -10.54 1.85
CA SER A 417 18.14 -11.09 2.92
C SER A 417 17.77 -12.55 2.68
N LEU A 418 17.50 -12.95 1.44
CA LEU A 418 17.19 -14.34 1.11
C LEU A 418 18.41 -15.26 1.26
N LYS A 419 19.60 -14.76 0.88
CA LYS A 419 20.88 -15.49 1.11
C LYS A 419 21.16 -15.67 2.60
N ALA A 420 20.91 -14.62 3.41
CA ALA A 420 21.04 -14.71 4.88
C ALA A 420 20.09 -15.76 5.49
N VAL A 421 18.87 -15.91 4.96
CA VAL A 421 17.94 -16.97 5.39
C VAL A 421 18.55 -18.37 5.18
N VAL A 422 19.20 -18.60 4.05
CA VAL A 422 19.86 -19.89 3.75
C VAL A 422 21.03 -20.15 4.71
N GLU A 423 21.88 -19.14 4.93
CA GLU A 423 23.01 -19.24 5.85
C GLU A 423 22.54 -19.54 7.28
N MET A 424 21.50 -18.82 7.74
CA MET A 424 20.89 -19.06 9.05
C MET A 424 20.27 -20.46 9.15
N ALA A 425 19.60 -20.94 8.11
CA ALA A 425 19.02 -22.28 8.09
C ALA A 425 20.11 -23.38 8.20
N ARG A 426 21.24 -23.22 7.52
CA ARG A 426 22.40 -24.11 7.64
C ARG A 426 22.93 -24.14 9.09
N TRP A 427 23.20 -22.96 9.63
CA TRP A 427 23.70 -22.85 10.99
C TRP A 427 22.73 -23.51 12.00
N ARG A 428 21.41 -23.28 11.84
CA ARG A 428 20.39 -23.91 12.69
C ARG A 428 20.37 -25.42 12.54
N THR A 429 20.52 -25.93 11.32
CA THR A 429 20.61 -27.37 11.08
C THR A 429 21.78 -27.99 11.80
N ASP A 430 22.96 -27.39 11.72
CA ASP A 430 24.17 -27.88 12.40
C ASP A 430 24.03 -27.81 13.93
N PHE A 431 23.54 -26.68 14.45
CA PHE A 431 23.32 -26.47 15.86
C PHE A 431 22.31 -27.46 16.47
N LEU A 432 21.14 -27.61 15.83
CA LEU A 432 20.12 -28.55 16.30
C LEU A 432 20.59 -30.01 16.18
N GLY A 433 21.27 -30.36 15.10
CA GLY A 433 21.86 -31.68 14.93
C GLY A 433 22.85 -32.02 16.05
N TRP A 434 23.71 -31.05 16.40
CA TRP A 434 24.61 -31.19 17.55
C TRP A 434 23.83 -31.33 18.88
N ARG A 435 22.83 -30.47 19.13
CA ARG A 435 21.99 -30.48 20.33
C ARG A 435 21.30 -31.84 20.53
N VAL A 436 20.63 -32.34 19.48
CA VAL A 436 19.93 -33.63 19.53
C VAL A 436 20.90 -34.79 19.83
N LYS A 437 22.09 -34.80 19.21
CA LYS A 437 23.13 -35.80 19.49
C LYS A 437 23.62 -35.73 20.92
N THR A 438 23.84 -34.53 21.42
CA THR A 438 24.33 -34.32 22.81
C THR A 438 23.27 -34.71 23.85
N GLU A 439 22.01 -34.37 23.60
CA GLU A 439 20.87 -34.76 24.45
C GLU A 439 20.74 -36.29 24.50
N LYS A 440 20.84 -36.98 23.36
CA LYS A 440 20.80 -38.43 23.24
C LYS A 440 21.95 -39.08 24.01
N ALA A 441 23.18 -38.60 23.79
CA ALA A 441 24.36 -39.09 24.52
C ALA A 441 24.24 -38.86 26.04
N GLY A 442 23.68 -37.73 26.45
CA GLY A 442 23.43 -37.45 27.88
C GLY A 442 22.36 -38.34 28.51
N LEU A 443 21.32 -38.74 27.72
CA LEU A 443 20.35 -39.73 28.19
C LEU A 443 20.93 -41.13 28.27
N GLU A 444 21.73 -41.56 27.29
CA GLU A 444 22.45 -42.84 27.30
C GLU A 444 23.43 -42.93 28.47
N PHE A 445 24.14 -41.84 28.74
CA PHE A 445 25.04 -41.76 29.92
C PHE A 445 24.26 -41.87 31.22
N ARG A 446 23.12 -41.19 31.37
CA ARG A 446 22.29 -41.29 32.60
C ARG A 446 21.70 -42.69 32.76
N SER A 447 21.26 -43.36 31.68
CA SER A 447 20.78 -44.75 31.77
C SER A 447 21.90 -45.72 32.22
N SER A 448 23.11 -45.54 31.67
CA SER A 448 24.25 -46.39 32.06
C SER A 448 24.66 -46.21 33.54
N LEU A 449 24.50 -45.00 34.08
CA LEU A 449 24.72 -44.75 35.53
C LEU A 449 23.61 -45.37 36.40
N GLY A 450 22.36 -45.33 35.93
CA GLY A 450 21.24 -45.98 36.61
C GLY A 450 21.38 -47.49 36.65
N ASP A 451 21.80 -48.10 35.55
CA ASP A 451 22.08 -49.54 35.49
C ASP A 451 23.29 -49.94 36.32
N ALA A 452 24.33 -49.09 36.40
CA ALA A 452 25.48 -49.30 37.28
C ALA A 452 25.14 -49.19 38.77
N ALA A 453 24.16 -48.32 39.12
CA ALA A 453 23.66 -48.18 40.48
C ALA A 453 22.68 -49.31 40.87
N ALA A 454 22.08 -49.98 39.91
CA ALA A 454 21.18 -51.13 40.12
C ALA A 454 21.91 -52.48 40.08
N ALA A 455 23.20 -52.50 39.72
CA ALA A 455 23.98 -53.74 39.80
C ALA A 455 24.05 -54.21 41.27
N PRO A 456 23.59 -55.43 41.61
CA PRO A 456 23.62 -55.93 43.01
C PRO A 456 25.06 -55.92 43.50
N SER A 457 25.32 -55.17 44.58
CA SER A 457 26.57 -55.28 45.32
C SER A 457 26.78 -56.72 45.72
N SER A 458 27.69 -57.39 45.04
CA SER A 458 28.15 -58.74 45.52
C SER A 458 28.46 -58.65 47.00
N PRO A 459 27.96 -59.60 47.80
CA PRO A 459 28.27 -59.57 49.27
C PRO A 459 29.78 -59.70 49.43
N VAL A 460 30.40 -58.67 49.97
CA VAL A 460 31.78 -58.76 50.44
C VAL A 460 31.83 -59.77 51.55
N THR A 461 32.24 -60.97 51.22
CA THR A 461 32.60 -61.99 52.21
C THR A 461 33.78 -61.46 53.00
N ALA A 462 33.55 -61.09 54.27
CA ALA A 462 34.57 -60.73 55.19
C ALA A 462 35.49 -61.96 55.44
N PRO A 463 36.83 -61.79 55.45
CA PRO A 463 37.73 -62.88 55.78
C PRO A 463 37.56 -63.27 57.24
N PRO A 464 37.72 -64.59 57.64
CA PRO A 464 37.54 -65.06 58.99
C PRO A 464 38.60 -64.46 59.95
N LEU A 465 38.13 -63.90 61.05
CA LEU A 465 38.95 -63.45 62.18
C LEU A 465 39.61 -64.65 62.79
N HIS A 466 40.94 -64.81 62.64
CA HIS A 466 41.76 -65.72 63.47
C HIS A 466 41.83 -65.20 64.90
N SER A 467 41.16 -65.90 65.76
CA SER A 467 41.37 -65.81 67.22
C SER A 467 42.75 -66.29 67.56
N LYS A 468 43.60 -65.43 68.07
CA LYS A 468 44.78 -65.86 68.90
C LYS A 468 44.46 -65.50 70.36
N ASP A 469 44.37 -66.58 71.14
CA ASP A 469 44.28 -66.52 72.55
C ASP A 469 45.50 -65.82 73.19
N PRO A 470 45.32 -65.09 74.24
CA PRO A 470 46.42 -64.57 74.98
C PRO A 470 46.77 -65.55 76.14
N THR A 471 47.98 -66.03 76.19
CA THR A 471 48.57 -66.56 77.39
C THR A 471 49.82 -65.77 77.67
N LEU A 472 49.78 -65.15 78.84
CA LEU A 472 50.64 -64.59 79.86
C LEU A 472 50.71 -63.07 79.92
#